data_db5a210736771e46d5dff81439257cf0
#
_entry.id   db5a210736771e46d5dff81439257cf0
#
_cell.length_a   1.000
_cell.length_b   1.000
_cell.length_c   1.000
_cell.angle_alpha   90.00
_cell.angle_beta   90.00
_cell.angle_gamma   90.00
#
_symmetry.space_group_name_H-M   'P 1'
#
loop_
_entity.id
_entity.type
_entity.pdbx_description
1 polymer ?
#
loop_
_entity_poly.entity_id
_entity_poly.type
_entity_poly.pdbx_seq_one_letter_code
_entity_poly.pdbx_strand_id
1 'polypeptide(L)'
;MAEKTEFSQEELNTLLQNLHKFSPAEQTKLLEVVEELEARKKSEKARESLLAFSKAMMPDYKVGPHHKKLARLLEDMAHGRKDRVTVSIAPRFGKSQLTSIFFPAWFIGNWPDKKIMMVSHTADLAVDFGRKVRNLVNSPEYKRIFPDVELSADSKSAGRWSTNKDGEYFAVGIGGAIAGRGAHLLVVDDPHNEQDVLNGNFEVFDKAYEWYAYGARTRLMPGGSVAVVATRWAEQDLIGRLQTDMVRNTDSDQWEVVEFPALFENEHAPPEATEEQKYISLWPEQWPVKSLLRTKASMPSFQWSAQYMQQPTSRDASIIKREWWQAWDYDEPPACEYVIMSLDAAAEKNNRSDFTALTTWGVFYKDDENGLPQASIILLNSIKERLEFPELKRLAYQQYLEWEPDWFVIEKKSSGAPLFQAFRRAGIPAQEYTPHRGTGDKVMRLNSVSDMFASGLVWYPVGRRWAEEVVDEVCGFPAMPNDDLVDSTVMALMRFRSGGFIELPDDRWEDEDDFEPVRAAYY
;
A
#
# COMPACT_ATOMS: atom_id res chain seq x y z
N MET A 1 29.28 -37.20 -37.26
CA MET A 1 29.87 -37.38 -35.91
C MET A 1 30.93 -36.32 -35.76
N ALA A 2 30.60 -35.18 -35.12
CA ALA A 2 31.58 -34.18 -34.76
C ALA A 2 32.07 -34.54 -33.35
N GLU A 3 33.37 -34.85 -33.24
CA GLU A 3 34.04 -35.05 -31.95
C GLU A 3 33.81 -33.79 -31.09
N LYS A 4 33.14 -33.98 -29.96
CA LYS A 4 33.06 -32.95 -28.92
C LYS A 4 34.43 -32.81 -28.28
N THR A 5 35.25 -31.89 -28.79
CA THR A 5 36.46 -31.47 -28.11
C THR A 5 36.04 -30.61 -26.91
N GLU A 6 35.88 -31.21 -25.74
CA GLU A 6 35.67 -30.48 -24.48
C GLU A 6 37.04 -29.98 -23.99
N PHE A 7 37.37 -28.73 -24.30
CA PHE A 7 38.54 -28.08 -23.74
C PHE A 7 38.28 -27.71 -22.26
N SER A 8 39.19 -28.05 -21.39
CA SER A 8 39.19 -27.55 -20.01
C SER A 8 39.46 -26.02 -19.96
N GLN A 9 39.07 -25.36 -18.87
CA GLN A 9 39.33 -23.91 -18.70
C GLN A 9 40.82 -23.58 -18.75
N GLU A 10 41.69 -24.48 -18.24
CA GLU A 10 43.13 -24.31 -18.23
C GLU A 10 43.70 -24.45 -19.66
N GLU A 11 43.22 -25.40 -20.46
CA GLU A 11 43.61 -25.55 -21.86
C GLU A 11 43.20 -24.33 -22.69
N LEU A 12 41.99 -23.80 -22.49
CA LEU A 12 41.52 -22.58 -23.15
C LEU A 12 42.37 -21.37 -22.79
N ASN A 13 42.68 -21.16 -21.51
CA ASN A 13 43.52 -20.07 -21.07
C ASN A 13 44.93 -20.19 -21.66
N THR A 14 45.46 -21.41 -21.75
CA THR A 14 46.78 -21.70 -22.36
C THR A 14 46.75 -21.39 -23.86
N LEU A 15 45.69 -21.76 -24.58
CA LEU A 15 45.50 -21.46 -25.99
C LEU A 15 45.39 -19.96 -26.24
N LEU A 16 44.62 -19.23 -25.41
CA LEU A 16 44.48 -17.78 -25.51
C LEU A 16 45.80 -17.01 -25.24
N GLN A 17 46.60 -17.46 -24.26
CA GLN A 17 47.92 -16.88 -24.00
C GLN A 17 48.89 -17.08 -25.18
N ASN A 18 48.71 -18.14 -25.94
CA ASN A 18 49.53 -18.47 -27.11
C ASN A 18 48.90 -18.06 -28.46
N LEU A 19 47.85 -17.22 -28.42
CA LEU A 19 47.09 -16.81 -29.63
C LEU A 19 48.00 -16.25 -30.74
N HIS A 20 49.04 -15.50 -30.35
CA HIS A 20 50.02 -14.92 -31.26
C HIS A 20 50.83 -15.93 -32.08
N LYS A 21 50.83 -17.22 -31.70
CA LYS A 21 51.53 -18.31 -32.41
C LYS A 21 50.71 -18.95 -33.52
N PHE A 22 49.44 -18.63 -33.62
CA PHE A 22 48.52 -19.17 -34.62
C PHE A 22 48.38 -18.23 -35.83
N SER A 23 48.05 -18.80 -36.97
CA SER A 23 47.73 -18.00 -38.17
C SER A 23 46.47 -17.16 -37.95
N PRO A 24 46.25 -16.06 -38.69
CA PRO A 24 45.05 -15.22 -38.53
C PRO A 24 43.73 -16.01 -38.63
N ALA A 25 43.68 -17.00 -39.53
CA ALA A 25 42.48 -17.85 -39.70
C ALA A 25 42.23 -18.76 -38.48
N GLU A 26 43.31 -19.30 -37.89
CA GLU A 26 43.23 -20.13 -36.67
C GLU A 26 42.88 -19.26 -35.43
N GLN A 27 43.41 -18.03 -35.36
CA GLN A 27 43.08 -17.10 -34.31
C GLN A 27 41.56 -16.78 -34.33
N THR A 28 40.99 -16.49 -35.51
CA THR A 28 39.57 -16.25 -35.66
C THR A 28 38.76 -17.44 -35.22
N LYS A 29 39.08 -18.65 -35.65
CA LYS A 29 38.38 -19.87 -35.22
C LYS A 29 38.49 -20.13 -33.75
N LEU A 30 39.65 -19.90 -33.13
CA LEU A 30 39.83 -20.07 -31.69
C LEU A 30 38.99 -19.09 -30.90
N LEU A 31 38.93 -17.81 -31.32
CA LEU A 31 38.10 -16.79 -30.71
C LEU A 31 36.59 -17.15 -30.82
N GLU A 32 36.13 -17.63 -31.98
CA GLU A 32 34.76 -18.11 -32.16
C GLU A 32 34.43 -19.26 -31.20
N VAL A 33 35.32 -20.24 -31.04
CA VAL A 33 35.13 -21.35 -30.10
C VAL A 33 35.08 -20.88 -28.66
N VAL A 34 35.96 -19.94 -28.29
CA VAL A 34 35.96 -19.35 -26.92
C VAL A 34 34.67 -18.59 -26.66
N GLU A 35 34.21 -17.75 -27.59
CA GLU A 35 32.93 -17.03 -27.50
C GLU A 35 31.75 -17.99 -27.36
N GLU A 36 31.73 -19.09 -28.14
CA GLU A 36 30.68 -20.09 -28.05
C GLU A 36 30.68 -20.82 -26.71
N LEU A 37 31.85 -21.17 -26.18
CA LEU A 37 31.98 -21.80 -24.87
C LEU A 37 31.59 -20.85 -23.71
N GLU A 38 31.98 -19.59 -23.79
CA GLU A 38 31.53 -18.59 -22.82
C GLU A 38 30.01 -18.39 -22.87
N ALA A 39 29.44 -18.31 -24.07
CA ALA A 39 27.99 -18.19 -24.24
C ALA A 39 27.27 -19.41 -23.68
N ARG A 40 27.79 -20.61 -23.89
CA ARG A 40 27.26 -21.87 -23.34
C ARG A 40 27.31 -21.85 -21.80
N LYS A 41 28.45 -21.51 -21.20
CA LYS A 41 28.59 -21.39 -19.74
C LYS A 41 27.65 -20.35 -19.15
N LYS A 42 27.49 -19.21 -19.82
CA LYS A 42 26.51 -18.17 -19.41
C LYS A 42 25.08 -18.72 -19.45
N SER A 43 24.75 -19.49 -20.50
CA SER A 43 23.42 -20.11 -20.63
C SER A 43 23.17 -21.19 -19.57
N GLU A 44 24.15 -22.05 -19.28
CA GLU A 44 24.07 -23.06 -18.21
C GLU A 44 23.85 -22.39 -16.84
N LYS A 45 24.64 -21.37 -16.52
CA LYS A 45 24.47 -20.59 -15.29
C LYS A 45 23.10 -19.91 -15.21
N ALA A 46 22.58 -19.43 -16.34
CA ALA A 46 21.25 -18.81 -16.39
C ALA A 46 20.12 -19.82 -16.19
N ARG A 47 20.30 -21.10 -16.60
CA ARG A 47 19.34 -22.17 -16.27
C ARG A 47 19.32 -22.50 -14.79
N GLU A 48 20.47 -22.50 -14.14
CA GLU A 48 20.62 -22.87 -12.73
C GLU A 48 20.23 -21.75 -11.76
N SER A 49 20.42 -20.48 -12.16
CA SER A 49 20.19 -19.33 -11.28
C SER A 49 19.25 -18.30 -11.88
N LEU A 50 18.18 -18.00 -11.15
CA LEU A 50 17.20 -16.99 -11.51
C LEU A 50 17.84 -15.59 -11.67
N LEU A 51 18.80 -15.22 -10.82
CA LEU A 51 19.50 -13.93 -10.97
C LEU A 51 20.42 -13.88 -12.18
N ALA A 52 21.08 -14.99 -12.50
CA ALA A 52 21.89 -15.08 -13.72
C ALA A 52 21.01 -14.99 -14.96
N PHE A 53 19.85 -15.66 -14.94
CA PHE A 53 18.83 -15.55 -15.97
C PHE A 53 18.32 -14.11 -16.11
N SER A 54 17.96 -13.46 -15.00
CA SER A 54 17.46 -12.07 -15.00
C SER A 54 18.46 -11.11 -15.64
N LYS A 55 19.75 -11.25 -15.33
CA LYS A 55 20.84 -10.47 -15.93
C LYS A 55 21.08 -10.80 -17.40
N ALA A 56 20.90 -12.04 -17.80
CA ALA A 56 21.00 -12.45 -19.21
C ALA A 56 19.87 -11.84 -20.03
N MET A 57 18.66 -11.80 -19.49
CA MET A 57 17.48 -11.20 -20.14
C MET A 57 17.48 -9.67 -20.10
N MET A 58 18.07 -9.07 -19.08
CA MET A 58 18.15 -7.62 -18.84
C MET A 58 19.54 -7.28 -18.28
N PRO A 59 20.52 -6.97 -19.12
CA PRO A 59 21.91 -6.70 -18.66
C PRO A 59 22.01 -5.60 -17.61
N ASP A 60 21.17 -4.56 -17.71
CA ASP A 60 21.14 -3.41 -16.79
C ASP A 60 20.30 -3.67 -15.52
N TYR A 61 19.87 -4.91 -15.29
CA TYR A 61 19.07 -5.25 -14.10
C TYR A 61 19.87 -5.04 -12.82
N LYS A 62 19.41 -4.06 -12.03
CA LYS A 62 20.02 -3.71 -10.75
C LYS A 62 19.57 -4.69 -9.66
N VAL A 63 20.53 -5.35 -9.04
CA VAL A 63 20.28 -6.38 -8.02
C VAL A 63 20.63 -5.85 -6.64
N GLY A 64 19.63 -5.57 -5.83
CA GLY A 64 19.81 -5.25 -4.41
C GLY A 64 19.99 -6.51 -3.53
N PRO A 65 20.37 -6.35 -2.24
CA PRO A 65 20.53 -7.48 -1.31
C PRO A 65 19.29 -8.36 -1.15
N HIS A 66 18.12 -7.75 -1.10
CA HIS A 66 16.81 -8.44 -1.01
C HIS A 66 16.51 -9.29 -2.25
N HIS A 67 16.89 -8.85 -3.44
CA HIS A 67 16.72 -9.64 -4.66
C HIS A 67 17.49 -10.96 -4.61
N LYS A 68 18.67 -10.97 -3.97
CA LYS A 68 19.46 -12.20 -3.79
C LYS A 68 18.75 -13.20 -2.89
N LYS A 69 18.15 -12.73 -1.79
CA LYS A 69 17.37 -13.58 -0.86
C LYS A 69 16.09 -14.07 -1.53
N LEU A 70 15.37 -13.17 -2.20
CA LEU A 70 14.14 -13.48 -2.90
C LEU A 70 14.36 -14.49 -4.04
N ALA A 71 15.40 -14.32 -4.87
CA ALA A 71 15.71 -15.26 -5.94
C ALA A 71 15.99 -16.67 -5.42
N ARG A 72 16.78 -16.83 -4.36
CA ARG A 72 17.03 -18.13 -3.73
C ARG A 72 15.74 -18.79 -3.26
N LEU A 73 14.86 -18.00 -2.64
CA LEU A 73 13.57 -18.49 -2.17
C LEU A 73 12.70 -18.99 -3.33
N LEU A 74 12.65 -18.25 -4.44
CA LEU A 74 11.92 -18.64 -5.64
C LEU A 74 12.53 -19.86 -6.34
N GLU A 75 13.87 -19.96 -6.35
CA GLU A 75 14.60 -21.16 -6.81
C GLU A 75 14.27 -22.37 -5.94
N ASP A 76 14.19 -22.21 -4.60
CA ASP A 76 13.78 -23.28 -3.68
C ASP A 76 12.34 -23.75 -3.94
N MET A 77 11.44 -22.82 -4.24
CA MET A 77 10.06 -23.14 -4.63
C MET A 77 10.02 -23.94 -5.95
N ALA A 78 10.75 -23.49 -6.95
CA ALA A 78 10.78 -24.14 -8.25
C ALA A 78 11.29 -25.61 -8.18
N HIS A 79 12.20 -25.87 -7.24
CA HIS A 79 12.73 -27.21 -6.98
C HIS A 79 11.92 -28.03 -5.96
N GLY A 80 10.78 -27.52 -5.48
CA GLY A 80 9.91 -28.23 -4.54
C GLY A 80 10.46 -28.31 -3.10
N ARG A 81 11.49 -27.52 -2.75
CA ARG A 81 12.02 -27.43 -1.38
C ARG A 81 11.15 -26.57 -0.47
N LYS A 82 10.41 -25.64 -1.06
CA LYS A 82 9.40 -24.79 -0.41
C LYS A 82 8.17 -24.74 -1.29
N ASP A 83 6.99 -24.76 -0.69
CA ASP A 83 5.74 -24.83 -1.45
C ASP A 83 4.78 -23.65 -1.15
N ARG A 84 4.94 -22.98 -0.01
CA ARG A 84 4.11 -21.83 0.41
C ARG A 84 5.00 -20.70 0.87
N VAL A 85 4.94 -19.58 0.17
CA VAL A 85 5.79 -18.42 0.44
C VAL A 85 4.97 -17.14 0.41
N THR A 86 5.10 -16.32 1.46
CA THR A 86 4.64 -14.93 1.47
C THR A 86 5.83 -13.98 1.49
N VAL A 87 5.79 -12.96 0.65
CA VAL A 87 6.84 -11.93 0.57
C VAL A 87 6.20 -10.56 0.68
N SER A 88 6.60 -9.82 1.69
CA SER A 88 6.18 -8.44 1.89
C SER A 88 7.34 -7.49 1.63
N ILE A 89 7.13 -6.48 0.77
CA ILE A 89 8.18 -5.54 0.39
C ILE A 89 7.57 -4.22 -0.10
N ALA A 90 8.26 -3.12 0.15
CA ALA A 90 7.84 -1.78 -0.22
C ALA A 90 7.62 -1.60 -1.74
N PRO A 91 6.77 -0.63 -2.14
CA PRO A 91 6.59 -0.28 -3.55
C PRO A 91 7.92 0.11 -4.21
N ARG A 92 8.08 -0.22 -5.50
CA ARG A 92 9.26 0.13 -6.32
C ARG A 92 10.60 -0.49 -5.87
N PHE A 93 10.58 -1.52 -5.04
CA PHE A 93 11.78 -2.30 -4.69
C PHE A 93 12.00 -3.52 -5.60
N GLY A 94 11.41 -3.55 -6.79
CA GLY A 94 11.71 -4.54 -7.84
C GLY A 94 11.00 -5.88 -7.69
N LYS A 95 10.03 -6.03 -6.75
CA LYS A 95 9.34 -7.29 -6.48
C LYS A 95 8.74 -7.92 -7.74
N SER A 96 7.86 -7.22 -8.43
CA SER A 96 7.11 -7.76 -9.58
C SER A 96 8.00 -8.09 -10.78
N GLN A 97 9.09 -7.33 -10.98
CA GLN A 97 10.04 -7.63 -12.06
C GLN A 97 10.69 -9.00 -11.86
N LEU A 98 11.06 -9.34 -10.64
CA LEU A 98 11.67 -10.63 -10.32
C LEU A 98 10.65 -11.75 -10.22
N THR A 99 9.54 -11.53 -9.47
CA THR A 99 8.58 -12.58 -9.13
C THR A 99 7.53 -12.86 -10.20
N SER A 100 7.13 -11.81 -10.96
CA SER A 100 5.99 -11.90 -11.87
C SER A 100 6.38 -11.88 -13.33
N ILE A 101 7.67 -11.57 -13.62
CA ILE A 101 8.20 -11.56 -15.00
C ILE A 101 9.35 -12.56 -15.14
N PHE A 102 10.47 -12.39 -14.43
CA PHE A 102 11.63 -13.25 -14.62
C PHE A 102 11.41 -14.67 -14.08
N PHE A 103 10.83 -14.80 -12.90
CA PHE A 103 10.62 -16.11 -12.29
C PHE A 103 9.68 -17.02 -13.10
N PRO A 104 8.50 -16.58 -13.56
CA PRO A 104 7.66 -17.40 -14.42
C PRO A 104 8.33 -17.78 -15.75
N ALA A 105 9.09 -16.85 -16.37
CA ALA A 105 9.84 -17.13 -17.59
C ALA A 105 10.94 -18.18 -17.36
N TRP A 106 11.69 -18.05 -16.27
CA TRP A 106 12.73 -19.00 -15.88
C TRP A 106 12.15 -20.37 -15.50
N PHE A 107 11.03 -20.35 -14.74
CA PHE A 107 10.35 -21.58 -14.33
C PHE A 107 9.88 -22.39 -15.54
N ILE A 108 9.18 -21.78 -16.48
CA ILE A 108 8.67 -22.50 -17.66
C ILE A 108 9.79 -22.93 -18.61
N GLY A 109 10.95 -22.27 -18.56
CA GLY A 109 12.14 -22.68 -19.30
C GLY A 109 12.74 -23.97 -18.78
N ASN A 110 12.79 -24.14 -17.47
CA ASN A 110 13.31 -25.34 -16.82
C ASN A 110 12.29 -26.48 -16.77
N TRP A 111 11.00 -26.17 -16.66
CA TRP A 111 9.89 -27.13 -16.60
C TRP A 111 8.81 -26.77 -17.62
N PRO A 112 9.06 -27.00 -18.92
CA PRO A 112 8.21 -26.49 -19.99
C PRO A 112 6.86 -27.20 -20.14
N ASP A 113 6.61 -28.26 -19.38
CA ASP A 113 5.35 -29.01 -19.25
C ASP A 113 4.46 -28.49 -18.10
N LYS A 114 4.96 -27.59 -17.27
CA LYS A 114 4.26 -27.12 -16.09
C LYS A 114 3.31 -25.96 -16.39
N LYS A 115 2.32 -25.79 -15.53
CA LYS A 115 1.28 -24.76 -15.65
C LYS A 115 1.48 -23.67 -14.60
N ILE A 116 1.48 -22.43 -15.07
CA ILE A 116 1.61 -21.23 -14.24
C ILE A 116 0.27 -20.49 -14.22
N MET A 117 -0.18 -20.11 -13.05
CA MET A 117 -1.29 -19.17 -12.87
C MET A 117 -0.73 -17.89 -12.26
N MET A 118 -0.88 -16.78 -12.97
CA MET A 118 -0.48 -15.44 -12.53
C MET A 118 -1.70 -14.63 -12.14
N VAL A 119 -1.69 -14.09 -10.94
CA VAL A 119 -2.82 -13.39 -10.33
C VAL A 119 -2.40 -12.00 -9.89
N SER A 120 -3.25 -11.01 -10.10
CA SER A 120 -3.11 -9.67 -9.52
C SER A 120 -4.49 -9.08 -9.19
N HIS A 121 -4.55 -7.89 -8.56
CA HIS A 121 -5.82 -7.24 -8.20
C HIS A 121 -6.72 -6.99 -9.41
N THR A 122 -6.16 -6.76 -10.62
CA THR A 122 -6.92 -6.63 -11.86
C THR A 122 -6.47 -7.64 -12.92
N ALA A 123 -7.40 -7.99 -13.80
CA ALA A 123 -7.09 -8.85 -14.96
C ALA A 123 -6.09 -8.16 -15.91
N ASP A 124 -6.22 -6.85 -16.12
CA ASP A 124 -5.35 -6.08 -17.02
C ASP A 124 -3.88 -6.12 -16.57
N LEU A 125 -3.62 -5.96 -15.28
CA LEU A 125 -2.27 -6.03 -14.73
C LEU A 125 -1.69 -7.45 -14.86
N ALA A 126 -2.48 -8.48 -14.54
CA ALA A 126 -2.06 -9.87 -14.69
C ALA A 126 -1.75 -10.21 -16.17
N VAL A 127 -2.58 -9.73 -17.10
CA VAL A 127 -2.37 -9.89 -18.56
C VAL A 127 -1.14 -9.13 -19.05
N ASP A 128 -0.83 -7.96 -18.48
CA ASP A 128 0.40 -7.23 -18.81
C ASP A 128 1.66 -8.02 -18.38
N PHE A 129 1.65 -8.63 -17.20
CA PHE A 129 2.70 -9.58 -16.82
C PHE A 129 2.79 -10.75 -17.81
N GLY A 130 1.67 -11.35 -18.18
CA GLY A 130 1.62 -12.45 -19.16
C GLY A 130 2.20 -12.06 -20.51
N ARG A 131 1.93 -10.84 -20.98
CA ARG A 131 2.51 -10.28 -22.21
C ARG A 131 4.03 -10.16 -22.11
N LYS A 132 4.54 -9.64 -20.99
CA LYS A 132 5.98 -9.48 -20.74
C LYS A 132 6.69 -10.84 -20.69
N VAL A 133 6.13 -11.80 -19.93
CA VAL A 133 6.68 -13.16 -19.85
C VAL A 133 6.69 -13.83 -21.22
N ARG A 134 5.57 -13.78 -21.97
CA ARG A 134 5.48 -14.32 -23.32
C ARG A 134 6.53 -13.72 -24.28
N ASN A 135 6.72 -12.40 -24.19
CA ASN A 135 7.70 -11.72 -25.03
C ASN A 135 9.13 -12.14 -24.68
N LEU A 136 9.44 -12.34 -23.37
CA LEU A 136 10.74 -12.91 -22.96
C LEU A 136 10.93 -14.32 -23.53
N VAL A 137 9.96 -15.21 -23.38
CA VAL A 137 10.02 -16.60 -23.89
C VAL A 137 10.23 -16.62 -25.41
N ASN A 138 9.71 -15.64 -26.13
CA ASN A 138 9.88 -15.56 -27.59
C ASN A 138 11.18 -14.84 -28.03
N SER A 139 11.98 -14.31 -27.12
CA SER A 139 13.20 -13.56 -27.46
C SER A 139 14.35 -14.46 -27.92
N PRO A 140 15.26 -13.97 -28.76
CA PRO A 140 16.45 -14.72 -29.18
C PRO A 140 17.36 -15.09 -28.00
N GLU A 141 17.46 -14.21 -27.00
CA GLU A 141 18.25 -14.41 -25.78
C GLU A 141 17.72 -15.60 -24.97
N TYR A 142 16.40 -15.68 -24.81
CA TYR A 142 15.74 -16.78 -24.12
C TYR A 142 15.97 -18.12 -24.85
N LYS A 143 15.83 -18.14 -26.17
CA LYS A 143 16.05 -19.35 -27.01
C LYS A 143 17.49 -19.85 -26.96
N ARG A 144 18.48 -19.00 -26.71
CA ARG A 144 19.87 -19.43 -26.47
C ARG A 144 20.00 -20.18 -25.13
N ILE A 145 19.22 -19.75 -24.10
CA ILE A 145 19.23 -20.39 -22.78
C ILE A 145 18.39 -21.66 -22.79
N PHE A 146 17.19 -21.62 -23.37
CA PHE A 146 16.23 -22.71 -23.43
C PHE A 146 15.85 -23.05 -24.89
N PRO A 147 16.74 -23.68 -25.65
CA PRO A 147 16.55 -23.89 -27.10
C PRO A 147 15.36 -24.79 -27.45
N ASP A 148 14.96 -25.68 -26.54
CA ASP A 148 13.88 -26.64 -26.75
C ASP A 148 12.50 -26.13 -26.38
N VAL A 149 12.42 -24.89 -25.86
CA VAL A 149 11.17 -24.28 -25.39
C VAL A 149 10.70 -23.19 -26.34
N GLU A 150 9.53 -23.41 -26.93
CA GLU A 150 8.90 -22.48 -27.86
C GLU A 150 7.44 -22.24 -27.48
N LEU A 151 6.91 -21.10 -27.93
CA LEU A 151 5.47 -20.84 -27.84
C LEU A 151 4.71 -21.70 -28.85
N SER A 152 3.62 -22.32 -28.41
CA SER A 152 2.71 -23.05 -29.30
C SER A 152 2.13 -22.10 -30.37
N ALA A 153 1.99 -22.58 -31.59
CA ALA A 153 1.63 -21.75 -32.75
C ALA A 153 0.22 -21.16 -32.64
N ASP A 154 -0.69 -21.90 -32.01
CA ASP A 154 -2.13 -21.63 -31.90
C ASP A 154 -2.56 -20.97 -30.59
N SER A 155 -1.64 -20.75 -29.66
CA SER A 155 -1.95 -20.24 -28.30
C SER A 155 -1.00 -19.13 -27.86
N LYS A 156 -1.21 -17.91 -28.40
CA LYS A 156 -0.31 -16.75 -28.23
C LYS A 156 -0.99 -15.49 -27.69
N SER A 157 -2.13 -15.60 -27.00
CA SER A 157 -2.76 -14.41 -26.40
C SER A 157 -1.91 -13.85 -25.24
N ALA A 158 -2.06 -12.56 -24.91
CA ALA A 158 -1.26 -11.92 -23.86
C ALA A 158 -1.47 -12.55 -22.48
N GLY A 159 -2.74 -12.84 -22.15
CA GLY A 159 -3.11 -13.40 -20.84
C GLY A 159 -3.15 -14.93 -20.80
N ARG A 160 -3.00 -15.60 -21.97
CA ARG A 160 -3.02 -17.06 -22.04
C ARG A 160 -2.21 -17.56 -23.22
N TRP A 161 -1.22 -18.38 -22.94
CA TRP A 161 -0.39 -18.98 -23.95
C TRP A 161 0.17 -20.32 -23.46
N SER A 162 0.62 -21.14 -24.38
CA SER A 162 1.14 -22.48 -24.11
C SER A 162 2.52 -22.66 -24.73
N THR A 163 3.28 -23.62 -24.20
CA THR A 163 4.55 -24.06 -24.78
C THR A 163 4.32 -25.21 -25.74
N ASN A 164 5.34 -25.53 -26.56
CA ASN A 164 5.43 -26.72 -27.40
C ASN A 164 5.56 -28.04 -26.60
N LYS A 165 5.54 -27.97 -25.25
CA LYS A 165 5.65 -29.12 -24.32
C LYS A 165 4.43 -29.20 -23.40
N ASP A 166 3.28 -28.66 -23.83
CA ASP A 166 2.00 -28.65 -23.09
C ASP A 166 1.98 -27.86 -21.77
N GLY A 167 3.02 -27.05 -21.48
CA GLY A 167 2.97 -26.08 -20.41
C GLY A 167 2.02 -24.94 -20.72
N GLU A 168 1.41 -24.36 -19.71
CA GLU A 168 0.44 -23.28 -19.87
C GLU A 168 0.77 -22.10 -18.94
N TYR A 169 0.63 -20.90 -19.44
CA TYR A 169 0.59 -19.67 -18.66
C TYR A 169 -0.81 -19.09 -18.74
N PHE A 170 -1.40 -18.80 -17.59
CA PHE A 170 -2.74 -18.22 -17.48
C PHE A 170 -2.74 -17.05 -16.49
N ALA A 171 -3.14 -15.86 -16.96
CA ALA A 171 -3.26 -14.63 -16.19
C ALA A 171 -4.72 -14.35 -15.83
N VAL A 172 -4.96 -13.94 -14.57
CA VAL A 172 -6.31 -13.67 -14.08
C VAL A 172 -6.27 -12.61 -12.96
N GLY A 173 -7.30 -11.78 -12.88
CA GLY A 173 -7.52 -10.88 -11.74
C GLY A 173 -8.21 -11.58 -10.57
N ILE A 174 -8.04 -11.05 -9.37
CA ILE A 174 -8.83 -11.48 -8.18
C ILE A 174 -10.33 -11.43 -8.52
N GLY A 175 -11.08 -12.47 -8.13
CA GLY A 175 -12.48 -12.62 -8.49
C GLY A 175 -12.74 -13.20 -9.89
N GLY A 176 -11.71 -13.35 -10.73
CA GLY A 176 -11.85 -13.90 -12.07
C GLY A 176 -12.12 -15.40 -12.09
N ALA A 177 -12.69 -15.88 -13.22
CA ALA A 177 -13.05 -17.28 -13.40
C ALA A 177 -11.82 -18.16 -13.65
N ILE A 178 -11.61 -19.18 -12.79
CA ILE A 178 -10.50 -20.13 -12.83
C ILE A 178 -10.96 -21.58 -12.90
N ALA A 179 -12.24 -21.82 -13.10
CA ALA A 179 -12.79 -23.16 -13.23
C ALA A 179 -12.12 -23.93 -14.40
N GLY A 180 -11.80 -25.21 -14.15
CA GLY A 180 -11.13 -26.05 -15.15
C GLY A 180 -9.63 -25.74 -15.37
N ARG A 181 -9.02 -24.87 -14.56
CA ARG A 181 -7.58 -24.55 -14.64
C ARG A 181 -6.82 -25.26 -13.51
N GLY A 182 -5.63 -25.77 -13.84
CA GLY A 182 -4.70 -26.30 -12.87
C GLY A 182 -3.42 -25.47 -12.83
N ALA A 183 -2.73 -25.41 -11.70
CA ALA A 183 -1.46 -24.70 -11.56
C ALA A 183 -0.43 -25.55 -10.81
N HIS A 184 0.78 -25.62 -11.33
CA HIS A 184 1.96 -26.13 -10.62
C HIS A 184 2.69 -24.98 -9.91
N LEU A 185 2.56 -23.76 -10.43
CA LEU A 185 3.02 -22.54 -9.82
C LEU A 185 1.89 -21.50 -9.85
N LEU A 186 1.48 -21.04 -8.68
CA LEU A 186 0.57 -19.92 -8.49
C LEU A 186 1.36 -18.73 -7.97
N VAL A 187 1.38 -17.64 -8.70
CA VAL A 187 1.97 -16.36 -8.27
C VAL A 187 0.85 -15.35 -8.09
N VAL A 188 0.73 -14.79 -6.91
CA VAL A 188 -0.20 -13.70 -6.58
C VAL A 188 0.63 -12.46 -6.30
N ASP A 189 0.55 -11.46 -7.18
CA ASP A 189 1.29 -10.20 -7.08
C ASP A 189 0.34 -9.03 -6.87
N ASP A 190 0.53 -8.31 -5.77
CA ASP A 190 -0.28 -7.18 -5.33
C ASP A 190 -1.80 -7.47 -5.47
N PRO A 191 -2.36 -8.33 -4.58
CA PRO A 191 -3.76 -8.78 -4.68
C PRO A 191 -4.78 -7.69 -4.38
N HIS A 192 -4.38 -6.55 -3.85
CA HIS A 192 -5.24 -5.46 -3.43
C HIS A 192 -5.01 -4.21 -4.28
N ASN A 193 -6.12 -3.54 -4.63
CA ASN A 193 -6.07 -2.26 -5.33
C ASN A 193 -5.83 -1.14 -4.31
N GLU A 194 -4.84 -0.30 -4.57
CA GLU A 194 -4.52 0.87 -3.75
C GLU A 194 -5.72 1.81 -3.57
N GLN A 195 -6.44 2.10 -4.65
CA GLN A 195 -7.59 3.03 -4.60
C GLN A 195 -8.73 2.49 -3.72
N ASP A 196 -9.01 1.19 -3.78
CA ASP A 196 -10.04 0.58 -2.94
C ASP A 196 -9.67 0.68 -1.45
N VAL A 197 -8.41 0.40 -1.11
CA VAL A 197 -7.93 0.49 0.27
C VAL A 197 -7.94 1.93 0.78
N LEU A 198 -7.47 2.88 -0.01
CA LEU A 198 -7.47 4.31 0.34
C LEU A 198 -8.88 4.89 0.48
N ASN A 199 -9.85 4.36 -0.26
CA ASN A 199 -11.27 4.74 -0.14
C ASN A 199 -11.99 4.01 1.01
N GLY A 200 -11.28 3.27 1.87
CA GLY A 200 -11.88 2.54 2.98
C GLY A 200 -12.67 1.29 2.58
N ASN A 201 -12.57 0.83 1.32
CA ASN A 201 -13.23 -0.39 0.86
C ASN A 201 -12.42 -1.63 1.28
N PHE A 202 -12.54 -2.00 2.53
CA PHE A 202 -11.80 -3.14 3.10
C PHE A 202 -12.41 -4.51 2.78
N GLU A 203 -13.61 -4.57 2.21
CA GLU A 203 -14.17 -5.83 1.69
C GLU A 203 -13.28 -6.47 0.61
N VAL A 204 -12.39 -5.71 -0.01
CA VAL A 204 -11.43 -6.24 -0.98
C VAL A 204 -10.50 -7.27 -0.35
N PHE A 205 -10.21 -7.18 0.96
CA PHE A 205 -9.39 -8.16 1.67
C PHE A 205 -10.13 -9.48 1.85
N ASP A 206 -11.42 -9.41 2.23
CA ASP A 206 -12.29 -10.58 2.35
C ASP A 206 -12.44 -11.29 1.00
N LYS A 207 -12.77 -10.53 -0.04
CA LYS A 207 -12.92 -11.04 -1.42
C LYS A 207 -11.65 -11.71 -1.94
N ALA A 208 -10.49 -11.12 -1.69
CA ALA A 208 -9.21 -11.69 -2.11
C ALA A 208 -8.91 -13.01 -1.38
N TYR A 209 -9.13 -13.05 -0.06
CA TYR A 209 -8.93 -14.24 0.74
C TYR A 209 -9.89 -15.38 0.35
N GLU A 210 -11.19 -15.10 0.23
CA GLU A 210 -12.20 -16.08 -0.17
C GLU A 210 -11.91 -16.63 -1.57
N TRP A 211 -11.59 -15.77 -2.51
CA TRP A 211 -11.23 -16.19 -3.86
C TRP A 211 -9.97 -17.07 -3.87
N TYR A 212 -8.97 -16.72 -3.05
CA TYR A 212 -7.79 -17.56 -2.88
C TYR A 212 -8.14 -18.90 -2.23
N ALA A 213 -8.76 -18.90 -1.06
CA ALA A 213 -8.98 -20.08 -0.24
C ALA A 213 -9.93 -21.10 -0.90
N TYR A 214 -11.04 -20.63 -1.46
CA TYR A 214 -12.06 -21.50 -2.05
C TYR A 214 -11.86 -21.73 -3.55
N GLY A 215 -11.16 -20.82 -4.23
CA GLY A 215 -10.92 -20.87 -5.67
C GLY A 215 -9.51 -21.30 -6.02
N ALA A 216 -8.54 -20.42 -5.91
CA ALA A 216 -7.21 -20.60 -6.47
C ALA A 216 -6.42 -21.75 -5.81
N ARG A 217 -6.47 -21.87 -4.49
CA ARG A 217 -5.82 -22.95 -3.75
C ARG A 217 -6.30 -24.33 -4.20
N THR A 218 -7.59 -24.47 -4.49
CA THR A 218 -8.17 -25.76 -4.94
C THR A 218 -7.78 -26.13 -6.38
N ARG A 219 -7.11 -25.25 -7.10
CA ARG A 219 -6.61 -25.46 -8.46
C ARG A 219 -5.13 -25.90 -8.50
N LEU A 220 -4.48 -25.98 -7.36
CA LEU A 220 -3.11 -26.47 -7.32
C LEU A 220 -3.04 -27.94 -7.74
N MET A 221 -2.11 -28.23 -8.63
CA MET A 221 -1.75 -29.59 -8.96
C MET A 221 -0.95 -30.22 -7.80
N PRO A 222 -0.90 -31.56 -7.69
CA PRO A 222 -0.07 -32.20 -6.67
C PRO A 222 1.38 -31.69 -6.73
N GLY A 223 1.92 -31.26 -5.58
CA GLY A 223 3.23 -30.62 -5.47
C GLY A 223 3.31 -29.19 -6.00
N GLY A 224 2.15 -28.56 -6.27
CA GLY A 224 2.10 -27.17 -6.73
C GLY A 224 2.44 -26.17 -5.62
N SER A 225 3.20 -25.13 -6.00
CA SER A 225 3.70 -24.08 -5.11
C SER A 225 2.92 -22.77 -5.25
N VAL A 226 2.87 -21.98 -4.16
CA VAL A 226 2.22 -20.67 -4.12
C VAL A 226 3.18 -19.60 -3.61
N ALA A 227 3.39 -18.56 -4.39
CA ALA A 227 4.04 -17.33 -3.97
C ALA A 227 3.02 -16.18 -3.89
N VAL A 228 2.83 -15.60 -2.71
CA VAL A 228 2.06 -14.38 -2.53
C VAL A 228 3.02 -13.24 -2.25
N VAL A 229 3.12 -12.28 -3.16
CA VAL A 229 4.07 -11.18 -3.09
C VAL A 229 3.31 -9.87 -3.13
N ALA A 230 3.42 -9.06 -2.09
CA ALA A 230 2.63 -7.84 -2.01
C ALA A 230 3.34 -6.73 -1.20
N THR A 231 2.85 -5.53 -1.38
CA THR A 231 2.98 -4.46 -0.40
C THR A 231 1.91 -4.67 0.67
N ARG A 232 2.25 -4.52 1.95
CA ARG A 232 1.30 -4.64 3.07
C ARG A 232 0.42 -3.39 3.15
N TRP A 233 -0.85 -3.60 3.49
CA TRP A 233 -1.82 -2.52 3.66
C TRP A 233 -2.47 -2.52 5.05
N ALA A 234 -2.81 -3.69 5.54
CA ALA A 234 -3.47 -3.90 6.83
C ALA A 234 -3.10 -5.27 7.40
N GLU A 235 -3.32 -5.49 8.69
CA GLU A 235 -3.17 -6.83 9.28
C GLU A 235 -4.07 -7.87 8.62
N GLN A 236 -5.23 -7.46 8.14
CA GLN A 236 -6.24 -8.33 7.51
C GLN A 236 -6.12 -8.42 5.99
N ASP A 237 -5.05 -7.88 5.38
CA ASP A 237 -4.78 -8.12 3.97
C ASP A 237 -4.52 -9.62 3.70
N LEU A 238 -4.47 -10.02 2.44
CA LEU A 238 -4.33 -11.44 2.09
C LEU A 238 -3.16 -12.11 2.83
N ILE A 239 -1.98 -11.47 2.85
CA ILE A 239 -0.80 -12.01 3.53
C ILE A 239 -1.07 -12.17 5.03
N GLY A 240 -1.63 -11.17 5.69
CA GLY A 240 -1.91 -11.21 7.12
C GLY A 240 -2.93 -12.29 7.49
N ARG A 241 -3.95 -12.53 6.66
CA ARG A 241 -4.91 -13.62 6.87
C ARG A 241 -4.27 -14.99 6.72
N LEU A 242 -3.43 -15.19 5.69
CA LEU A 242 -2.71 -16.46 5.52
C LEU A 242 -1.77 -16.74 6.69
N GLN A 243 -1.10 -15.72 7.22
CA GLN A 243 -0.27 -15.83 8.43
C GLN A 243 -1.12 -16.14 9.68
N THR A 244 -2.27 -15.49 9.80
CA THR A 244 -3.20 -15.74 10.91
C THR A 244 -3.72 -17.19 10.91
N ASP A 245 -4.10 -17.69 9.75
CA ASP A 245 -4.56 -19.08 9.60
C ASP A 245 -3.46 -20.10 9.94
N MET A 246 -2.24 -19.83 9.48
CA MET A 246 -1.06 -20.64 9.82
C MET A 246 -0.84 -20.74 11.34
N VAL A 247 -0.98 -19.62 12.06
CA VAL A 247 -0.80 -19.59 13.51
C VAL A 247 -1.97 -20.25 14.25
N ARG A 248 -3.21 -20.06 13.76
CA ARG A 248 -4.41 -20.60 14.41
C ARG A 248 -4.61 -22.10 14.20
N ASN A 249 -4.14 -22.62 13.09
CA ASN A 249 -4.35 -24.02 12.71
C ASN A 249 -3.07 -24.62 12.11
N THR A 250 -2.44 -25.50 12.87
CA THR A 250 -1.22 -26.21 12.46
C THR A 250 -1.43 -27.14 11.26
N ASP A 251 -2.68 -27.54 10.97
CA ASP A 251 -3.03 -28.38 9.82
C ASP A 251 -3.29 -27.54 8.54
N SER A 252 -3.29 -26.21 8.65
CA SER A 252 -3.38 -25.32 7.48
C SER A 252 -2.07 -25.27 6.69
N ASP A 253 -2.09 -24.63 5.51
CA ASP A 253 -0.86 -24.35 4.76
C ASP A 253 0.14 -23.61 5.64
N GLN A 254 1.35 -24.14 5.76
CA GLN A 254 2.45 -23.53 6.50
C GLN A 254 3.30 -22.66 5.58
N TRP A 255 3.39 -21.39 5.90
CA TRP A 255 4.01 -20.38 5.03
C TRP A 255 5.42 -20.01 5.50
N GLU A 256 6.35 -19.98 4.56
CA GLU A 256 7.61 -19.25 4.75
C GLU A 256 7.31 -17.77 4.61
N VAL A 257 7.44 -17.04 5.72
CA VAL A 257 7.17 -15.60 5.77
C VAL A 257 8.46 -14.83 5.59
N VAL A 258 8.51 -13.98 4.56
CA VAL A 258 9.67 -13.13 4.30
C VAL A 258 9.23 -11.67 4.20
N GLU A 259 9.76 -10.85 5.08
CA GLU A 259 9.49 -9.41 5.14
C GLU A 259 10.76 -8.63 4.84
N PHE A 260 10.62 -7.59 4.04
CA PHE A 260 11.70 -6.70 3.65
C PHE A 260 11.35 -5.25 4.02
N PRO A 261 11.62 -4.82 5.26
CA PRO A 261 11.51 -3.41 5.63
C PRO A 261 12.44 -2.55 4.76
N ALA A 262 11.97 -1.37 4.36
CA ALA A 262 12.77 -0.46 3.53
C ALA A 262 13.94 0.18 4.29
N LEU A 263 13.79 0.34 5.61
CA LEU A 263 14.82 0.86 6.52
C LEU A 263 15.05 -0.12 7.67
N PHE A 264 16.30 -0.20 8.12
CA PHE A 264 16.73 -0.90 9.31
C PHE A 264 17.42 0.08 10.24
N GLU A 265 17.29 -0.10 11.55
CA GLU A 265 18.08 0.65 12.53
C GLU A 265 19.56 0.33 12.37
N ASN A 266 20.40 1.36 12.43
CA ASN A 266 21.84 1.21 12.38
C ASN A 266 22.38 1.07 13.81
N GLU A 267 22.54 -0.16 14.28
CA GLU A 267 23.08 -0.48 15.62
C GLU A 267 24.47 0.13 15.89
N HIS A 268 25.19 0.56 14.86
CA HIS A 268 26.50 1.18 14.96
C HIS A 268 26.45 2.71 14.84
N ALA A 269 25.26 3.32 14.87
CA ALA A 269 25.12 4.76 14.83
C ALA A 269 25.66 5.38 16.13
N PRO A 270 26.46 6.45 16.05
CA PRO A 270 26.94 7.15 17.26
C PRO A 270 25.75 7.81 18.00
N PRO A 271 25.85 8.09 19.30
CA PRO A 271 24.76 8.71 20.07
C PRO A 271 24.28 10.05 19.52
N GLU A 272 25.16 10.80 18.85
CA GLU A 272 24.89 12.10 18.23
C GLU A 272 24.59 11.97 16.72
N ALA A 273 24.20 10.77 16.25
CA ALA A 273 23.94 10.53 14.84
C ALA A 273 22.76 11.37 14.34
N THR A 274 22.91 11.90 13.13
CA THR A 274 21.79 12.49 12.41
C THR A 274 20.72 11.43 12.09
N GLU A 275 19.49 11.83 11.82
CA GLU A 275 18.42 10.90 11.43
C GLU A 275 18.84 9.98 10.27
N GLU A 276 19.56 10.51 9.28
CA GLU A 276 20.05 9.72 8.15
C GLU A 276 21.05 8.63 8.58
N GLN A 277 21.87 8.90 9.57
CA GLN A 277 22.89 7.96 10.09
C GLN A 277 22.30 6.86 10.99
N LYS A 278 21.12 7.09 11.56
CA LYS A 278 20.41 6.12 12.41
C LYS A 278 19.83 4.94 11.61
N TYR A 279 19.76 5.04 10.30
CA TYR A 279 19.12 4.02 9.46
C TYR A 279 20.05 3.49 8.38
N ILE A 280 19.77 2.26 7.95
CA ILE A 280 20.35 1.60 6.78
C ILE A 280 19.22 1.27 5.82
N SER A 281 19.37 1.64 4.55
CA SER A 281 18.38 1.29 3.51
C SER A 281 18.53 -0.16 3.07
N LEU A 282 17.42 -0.83 2.79
CA LEU A 282 17.37 -2.14 2.15
C LEU A 282 18.07 -2.15 0.77
N TRP A 283 18.00 -1.03 0.06
CA TRP A 283 18.62 -0.88 -1.28
C TRP A 283 19.24 0.51 -1.45
N PRO A 284 20.43 0.74 -0.83
CA PRO A 284 21.03 2.08 -0.77
C PRO A 284 21.32 2.71 -2.14
N GLU A 285 21.71 1.89 -3.13
CA GLU A 285 22.03 2.36 -4.49
C GLU A 285 20.82 2.93 -5.23
N GLN A 286 19.61 2.44 -4.95
CA GLN A 286 18.38 2.86 -5.60
C GLN A 286 17.56 3.80 -4.71
N TRP A 287 17.53 3.52 -3.41
CA TRP A 287 16.75 4.25 -2.41
C TRP A 287 17.64 4.65 -1.23
N PRO A 288 18.41 5.74 -1.34
CA PRO A 288 19.20 6.28 -0.22
C PRO A 288 18.29 6.58 0.98
N VAL A 289 18.82 6.47 2.20
CA VAL A 289 18.12 6.74 3.46
C VAL A 289 17.42 8.10 3.41
N LYS A 290 18.12 9.15 2.97
CA LYS A 290 17.58 10.50 2.83
C LYS A 290 16.29 10.54 1.98
N SER A 291 16.24 9.80 0.87
CA SER A 291 15.05 9.72 0.01
C SER A 291 13.89 9.03 0.74
N LEU A 292 14.17 7.95 1.46
CA LEU A 292 13.17 7.21 2.22
C LEU A 292 12.62 8.03 3.40
N LEU A 293 13.45 8.81 4.09
CA LEU A 293 13.01 9.71 5.14
C LEU A 293 12.12 10.84 4.62
N ARG A 294 12.39 11.37 3.43
CA ARG A 294 11.47 12.33 2.77
C ARG A 294 10.12 11.69 2.46
N THR A 295 10.11 10.47 1.93
CA THR A 295 8.86 9.72 1.69
C THR A 295 8.12 9.50 3.02
N LYS A 296 8.83 9.14 4.09
CA LYS A 296 8.26 8.98 5.44
C LYS A 296 7.58 10.25 5.93
N ALA A 297 8.21 11.40 5.75
CA ALA A 297 7.67 12.70 6.16
C ALA A 297 6.45 13.15 5.32
N SER A 298 6.30 12.64 4.09
CA SER A 298 5.21 13.02 3.18
C SER A 298 3.99 12.09 3.22
N MET A 299 3.97 11.09 4.11
CA MET A 299 2.86 10.14 4.21
C MET A 299 2.48 9.85 5.66
N PRO A 300 1.22 9.47 5.92
CA PRO A 300 0.77 9.09 7.26
C PRO A 300 1.63 7.95 7.85
N SER A 301 1.88 8.01 9.15
CA SER A 301 2.75 7.07 9.86
C SER A 301 2.28 5.61 9.76
N PHE A 302 0.97 5.37 9.77
CA PHE A 302 0.41 4.02 9.61
C PHE A 302 0.65 3.44 8.21
N GLN A 303 0.57 4.27 7.15
CA GLN A 303 0.88 3.84 5.78
C GLN A 303 2.38 3.55 5.62
N TRP A 304 3.23 4.40 6.20
CA TRP A 304 4.66 4.13 6.24
C TRP A 304 4.97 2.81 6.95
N SER A 305 4.38 2.58 8.13
CA SER A 305 4.55 1.36 8.90
C SER A 305 4.12 0.12 8.09
N ALA A 306 2.95 0.17 7.45
CA ALA A 306 2.45 -0.93 6.65
C ALA A 306 3.30 -1.16 5.39
N GLN A 307 3.42 -0.15 4.53
CA GLN A 307 3.94 -0.32 3.17
C GLN A 307 5.47 -0.39 3.12
N TYR A 308 6.15 0.40 3.96
CA TYR A 308 7.62 0.50 3.93
C TYR A 308 8.29 -0.32 5.02
N MET A 309 7.67 -0.44 6.20
CA MET A 309 8.24 -1.23 7.29
C MET A 309 7.67 -2.65 7.37
N GLN A 310 6.67 -2.99 6.57
CA GLN A 310 5.96 -4.28 6.56
C GLN A 310 5.26 -4.60 7.88
N GLN A 311 4.94 -3.58 8.67
CA GLN A 311 4.29 -3.66 9.97
C GLN A 311 2.94 -2.95 9.91
N PRO A 312 1.92 -3.55 9.26
CA PRO A 312 0.59 -2.98 9.28
C PRO A 312 0.04 -3.01 10.70
N THR A 313 -0.62 -1.94 11.10
CA THR A 313 -1.36 -1.87 12.35
C THR A 313 -2.72 -2.54 12.19
N SER A 314 -3.27 -3.09 13.28
CA SER A 314 -4.62 -3.64 13.25
C SER A 314 -5.64 -2.54 12.95
N ARG A 315 -6.79 -2.92 12.41
CA ARG A 315 -7.98 -2.05 12.33
C ARG A 315 -8.43 -1.57 13.70
N ASP A 316 -8.11 -2.35 14.74
CA ASP A 316 -8.38 -2.02 16.14
C ASP A 316 -7.35 -1.02 16.72
N ALA A 317 -6.28 -0.69 15.99
CA ALA A 317 -5.42 0.43 16.33
C ALA A 317 -6.15 1.72 15.98
N SER A 318 -6.93 2.20 16.92
CA SER A 318 -7.61 3.48 16.91
C SER A 318 -6.66 4.60 16.46
N ILE A 319 -7.07 5.40 15.47
CA ILE A 319 -6.32 6.58 15.03
C ILE A 319 -6.23 7.56 16.20
N ILE A 320 -7.34 7.68 16.92
CA ILE A 320 -7.46 8.51 18.13
C ILE A 320 -7.59 7.59 19.33
N LYS A 321 -6.63 7.65 20.22
CA LYS A 321 -6.67 6.87 21.46
C LYS A 321 -7.60 7.52 22.45
N ARG A 322 -8.39 6.70 23.19
CA ARG A 322 -9.29 7.22 24.21
C ARG A 322 -8.57 8.02 25.30
N GLU A 323 -7.34 7.65 25.63
CA GLU A 323 -6.50 8.35 26.61
C GLU A 323 -6.05 9.76 26.19
N TRP A 324 -6.19 10.11 24.92
CA TRP A 324 -5.87 11.45 24.42
C TRP A 324 -7.01 12.45 24.62
N TRP A 325 -8.23 11.95 24.79
CA TRP A 325 -9.37 12.79 25.13
C TRP A 325 -9.24 13.32 26.55
N GLN A 326 -9.47 14.62 26.75
CA GLN A 326 -9.46 15.22 28.06
C GLN A 326 -10.87 15.19 28.67
N ALA A 327 -10.95 14.75 29.91
CA ALA A 327 -12.19 14.61 30.62
C ALA A 327 -12.58 15.95 31.31
N TRP A 328 -13.80 16.42 31.06
CA TRP A 328 -14.38 17.57 31.77
C TRP A 328 -15.40 17.04 32.79
N ASP A 329 -15.01 17.07 34.05
CA ASP A 329 -15.79 16.49 35.18
C ASP A 329 -16.56 17.57 35.99
N TYR A 330 -17.11 18.55 35.29
CA TYR A 330 -17.97 19.58 35.87
C TYR A 330 -19.33 19.54 35.18
N ASP A 331 -20.39 19.91 35.97
CA ASP A 331 -21.78 19.91 35.48
C ASP A 331 -22.03 20.93 34.37
N GLU A 332 -21.34 22.08 34.42
CA GLU A 332 -21.41 23.14 33.44
C GLU A 332 -20.15 23.17 32.56
N PRO A 333 -20.29 23.43 31.25
CA PRO A 333 -19.14 23.59 30.37
C PRO A 333 -18.32 24.84 30.77
N PRO A 334 -17.04 24.94 30.37
CA PRO A 334 -16.25 26.13 30.56
C PRO A 334 -16.86 27.32 29.81
N ALA A 335 -16.53 28.54 30.23
CA ALA A 335 -16.85 29.72 29.44
C ALA A 335 -16.14 29.67 28.10
N CYS A 336 -16.90 29.52 27.02
CA CYS A 336 -16.38 29.43 25.67
C CYS A 336 -16.41 30.82 25.01
N GLU A 337 -15.30 31.19 24.36
CA GLU A 337 -15.21 32.45 23.61
C GLU A 337 -15.80 32.31 22.20
N TYR A 338 -15.77 31.10 21.62
CA TYR A 338 -16.33 30.81 20.31
C TYR A 338 -17.05 29.46 20.32
N VAL A 339 -18.12 29.38 19.52
CA VAL A 339 -18.89 28.16 19.31
C VAL A 339 -18.82 27.75 17.86
N ILE A 340 -18.43 26.51 17.62
CA ILE A 340 -18.35 25.88 16.28
C ILE A 340 -19.41 24.79 16.22
N MET A 341 -20.28 24.86 15.23
CA MET A 341 -21.24 23.79 14.93
C MET A 341 -20.92 23.17 13.57
N SER A 342 -20.92 21.85 13.49
CA SER A 342 -20.66 21.12 12.25
C SER A 342 -21.74 20.09 11.99
N LEU A 343 -22.11 19.96 10.72
CA LEU A 343 -23.17 19.08 10.25
C LEU A 343 -22.71 18.22 9.08
N ASP A 344 -22.70 16.91 9.28
CA ASP A 344 -22.66 15.91 8.20
C ASP A 344 -24.09 15.45 7.91
N ALA A 345 -24.59 15.80 6.73
CA ALA A 345 -25.96 15.51 6.32
C ALA A 345 -25.99 14.26 5.44
N ALA A 346 -26.77 13.24 5.83
CA ALA A 346 -26.95 12.02 5.08
C ALA A 346 -27.38 12.27 3.61
N ALA A 347 -26.83 11.48 2.69
CA ALA A 347 -27.22 11.50 1.27
C ALA A 347 -28.54 10.75 1.05
N GLU A 348 -29.33 11.20 0.11
CA GLU A 348 -30.67 10.80 -0.37
C GLU A 348 -31.36 9.49 0.10
N LYS A 349 -32.71 9.54 -0.04
CA LYS A 349 -33.82 8.63 0.31
C LYS A 349 -33.65 7.12 0.09
N ASN A 350 -32.62 6.58 -0.54
CA ASN A 350 -32.55 5.17 -0.95
C ASN A 350 -31.61 4.29 -0.11
N ASN A 351 -30.76 4.86 0.73
CA ASN A 351 -29.92 4.07 1.66
C ASN A 351 -30.48 4.17 3.09
N ARG A 352 -31.05 3.06 3.56
CA ARG A 352 -31.60 2.91 4.92
C ARG A 352 -30.53 2.99 6.04
N SER A 353 -29.30 3.33 5.72
CA SER A 353 -28.15 3.20 6.63
C SER A 353 -27.53 4.52 7.09
N ASP A 354 -27.67 5.64 6.39
CA ASP A 354 -26.91 6.85 6.70
C ASP A 354 -27.60 7.72 7.77
N PHE A 355 -26.84 8.10 8.79
CA PHE A 355 -27.29 9.04 9.83
C PHE A 355 -26.90 10.46 9.45
N THR A 356 -27.66 11.40 9.98
CA THR A 356 -27.24 12.79 10.07
C THR A 356 -26.53 12.98 11.40
N ALA A 357 -25.32 13.55 11.39
CA ALA A 357 -24.53 13.86 12.57
C ALA A 357 -24.32 15.38 12.70
N LEU A 358 -24.72 15.94 13.83
CA LEU A 358 -24.47 17.33 14.18
C LEU A 358 -23.71 17.36 15.49
N THR A 359 -22.56 18.05 15.52
CA THR A 359 -21.77 18.25 16.71
C THR A 359 -21.56 19.74 16.97
N THR A 360 -21.61 20.13 18.24
CA THR A 360 -21.39 21.53 18.70
C THR A 360 -20.21 21.57 19.64
N TRP A 361 -19.29 22.47 19.38
CA TRP A 361 -18.01 22.57 20.06
C TRP A 361 -17.79 24.01 20.59
N GLY A 362 -17.19 24.12 21.78
CA GLY A 362 -16.81 25.39 22.35
C GLY A 362 -15.31 25.56 22.44
N VAL A 363 -14.79 26.69 22.01
CA VAL A 363 -13.38 27.06 22.18
C VAL A 363 -13.22 27.83 23.49
N PHE A 364 -12.32 27.36 24.35
CA PHE A 364 -12.01 27.95 25.64
C PHE A 364 -10.51 27.98 25.89
N TYR A 365 -10.05 28.78 26.83
CA TYR A 365 -8.64 28.88 27.19
C TYR A 365 -8.39 28.26 28.56
N LYS A 366 -7.32 27.50 28.64
CA LYS A 366 -6.81 26.88 29.85
C LYS A 366 -5.32 27.13 29.94
N ASP A 367 -4.79 27.38 31.13
CA ASP A 367 -3.36 27.55 31.33
C ASP A 367 -2.65 26.23 31.10
N ASP A 368 -1.55 26.27 30.30
CA ASP A 368 -0.64 25.16 30.09
C ASP A 368 0.23 24.89 31.34
N GLU A 369 1.15 23.93 31.27
CA GLU A 369 2.07 23.59 32.35
C GLU A 369 3.01 24.77 32.75
N ASN A 370 3.16 25.76 31.88
CA ASN A 370 3.95 26.97 32.11
C ASN A 370 3.12 28.16 32.58
N GLY A 371 1.81 27.99 32.74
CA GLY A 371 0.88 29.04 33.13
C GLY A 371 0.53 30.02 32.00
N LEU A 372 0.72 29.60 30.72
CA LEU A 372 0.29 30.39 29.57
C LEU A 372 -1.07 29.91 29.07
N PRO A 373 -1.96 30.84 28.64
CA PRO A 373 -3.27 30.48 28.14
C PRO A 373 -3.13 29.68 26.81
N GLN A 374 -3.62 28.46 26.81
CA GLN A 374 -3.66 27.58 25.68
C GLN A 374 -5.10 27.38 25.22
N ALA A 375 -5.38 27.64 23.94
CA ALA A 375 -6.68 27.39 23.37
C ALA A 375 -6.97 25.88 23.33
N SER A 376 -8.14 25.51 23.81
CA SER A 376 -8.66 24.14 23.85
C SER A 376 -10.08 24.11 23.30
N ILE A 377 -10.54 22.94 22.87
CA ILE A 377 -11.88 22.77 22.32
C ILE A 377 -12.64 21.69 23.11
N ILE A 378 -13.89 21.96 23.48
CA ILE A 378 -14.75 21.04 24.22
C ILE A 378 -16.02 20.71 23.44
N LEU A 379 -16.40 19.43 23.42
CA LEU A 379 -17.67 18.98 22.88
C LEU A 379 -18.83 19.46 23.79
N LEU A 380 -19.74 20.30 23.28
CA LEU A 380 -20.86 20.85 23.99
C LEU A 380 -22.16 20.08 23.79
N ASN A 381 -22.37 19.56 22.56
CA ASN A 381 -23.54 18.77 22.21
C ASN A 381 -23.28 17.88 21.01
N SER A 382 -24.00 16.73 20.89
CA SER A 382 -24.06 15.95 19.68
C SER A 382 -25.45 15.36 19.44
N ILE A 383 -25.85 15.28 18.18
CA ILE A 383 -27.10 14.69 17.75
C ILE A 383 -26.77 13.77 16.56
N LYS A 384 -27.21 12.50 16.67
CA LYS A 384 -27.08 11.52 15.61
C LYS A 384 -28.44 10.85 15.36
N GLU A 385 -29.09 11.23 14.28
CA GLU A 385 -30.45 10.78 13.96
C GLU A 385 -30.62 10.53 12.46
N ARG A 386 -31.60 9.69 12.11
CA ARG A 386 -32.05 9.52 10.72
C ARG A 386 -33.21 10.45 10.45
N LEU A 387 -32.95 11.50 9.69
CA LEU A 387 -33.90 12.57 9.45
C LEU A 387 -34.20 12.73 7.97
N GLU A 388 -35.48 13.00 7.64
CA GLU A 388 -35.84 13.53 6.35
C GLU A 388 -35.47 15.02 6.24
N PHE A 389 -35.28 15.51 5.01
CA PHE A 389 -34.83 16.88 4.78
C PHE A 389 -35.61 17.98 5.52
N PRO A 390 -36.97 17.92 5.62
CA PRO A 390 -37.71 18.92 6.40
C PRO A 390 -37.42 18.87 7.89
N GLU A 391 -37.18 17.68 8.45
CA GLU A 391 -36.86 17.46 9.85
C GLU A 391 -35.42 17.89 10.15
N LEU A 392 -34.49 17.53 9.27
CA LEU A 392 -33.11 17.98 9.32
C LEU A 392 -33.01 19.50 9.33
N LYS A 393 -33.73 20.16 8.42
CA LYS A 393 -33.75 21.64 8.36
C LYS A 393 -34.26 22.24 9.65
N ARG A 394 -35.33 21.68 10.23
CA ARG A 394 -35.91 22.15 11.47
C ARG A 394 -34.96 21.96 12.65
N LEU A 395 -34.36 20.76 12.76
CA LEU A 395 -33.39 20.46 13.82
C LEU A 395 -32.18 21.38 13.75
N ALA A 396 -31.56 21.51 12.60
CA ALA A 396 -30.38 22.34 12.44
C ALA A 396 -30.68 23.83 12.71
N TYR A 397 -31.90 24.31 12.36
CA TYR A 397 -32.34 25.66 12.70
C TYR A 397 -32.55 25.85 14.21
N GLN A 398 -33.14 24.85 14.89
CA GLN A 398 -33.31 24.88 16.35
C GLN A 398 -31.97 24.89 17.07
N GLN A 399 -31.05 24.05 16.67
CA GLN A 399 -29.69 23.96 17.25
C GLN A 399 -28.90 25.26 16.99
N TYR A 400 -29.06 25.88 15.82
CA TYR A 400 -28.46 27.18 15.55
C TYR A 400 -28.97 28.28 16.49
N LEU A 401 -30.27 28.33 16.77
CA LEU A 401 -30.86 29.32 17.70
C LEU A 401 -30.48 29.02 19.16
N GLU A 402 -30.29 27.76 19.52
CA GLU A 402 -29.94 27.37 20.88
C GLU A 402 -28.49 27.70 21.25
N TRP A 403 -27.59 27.43 20.31
CA TRP A 403 -26.13 27.54 20.54
C TRP A 403 -25.53 28.84 20.01
N GLU A 404 -26.25 29.58 19.16
CA GLU A 404 -25.79 30.83 18.52
C GLU A 404 -24.32 30.72 18.01
N PRO A 405 -23.98 29.70 17.18
CA PRO A 405 -22.58 29.43 16.85
C PRO A 405 -21.97 30.57 16.02
N ASP A 406 -20.72 30.89 16.30
CA ASP A 406 -19.90 31.83 15.50
C ASP A 406 -19.60 31.25 14.13
N TRP A 407 -19.44 29.92 14.06
CA TRP A 407 -19.29 29.19 12.80
C TRP A 407 -20.19 27.97 12.73
N PHE A 408 -20.95 27.90 11.65
CA PHE A 408 -21.76 26.74 11.30
C PHE A 408 -21.23 26.13 9.98
N VAL A 409 -20.60 24.95 10.04
CA VAL A 409 -19.99 24.25 8.92
C VAL A 409 -20.90 23.13 8.44
N ILE A 410 -21.18 23.06 7.13
CA ILE A 410 -22.05 22.03 6.53
C ILE A 410 -21.28 21.35 5.40
N GLU A 411 -21.19 20.02 5.41
CA GLU A 411 -20.55 19.28 4.32
C GLU A 411 -21.35 19.38 3.00
N LYS A 412 -20.65 19.67 1.90
CA LYS A 412 -21.20 19.76 0.55
C LYS A 412 -21.44 18.38 -0.05
N LYS A 413 -22.26 17.55 0.56
CA LYS A 413 -22.83 16.36 -0.06
C LYS A 413 -24.27 16.62 -0.55
N SER A 414 -24.90 15.66 -1.20
CA SER A 414 -26.21 15.79 -1.88
C SER A 414 -27.31 16.48 -1.07
N SER A 415 -27.38 16.29 0.25
CA SER A 415 -28.35 16.93 1.16
C SER A 415 -27.85 18.23 1.76
N GLY A 416 -26.53 18.42 1.87
CA GLY A 416 -25.94 19.63 2.44
C GLY A 416 -26.11 20.87 1.55
N ALA A 417 -26.02 20.75 0.25
CA ALA A 417 -26.15 21.89 -0.66
C ALA A 417 -27.55 22.55 -0.65
N PRO A 418 -28.69 21.81 -0.68
CA PRO A 418 -30.00 22.39 -0.50
C PRO A 418 -30.22 23.01 0.87
N LEU A 419 -29.66 22.38 1.92
CA LEU A 419 -29.74 22.88 3.29
C LEU A 419 -28.97 24.20 3.45
N PHE A 420 -27.77 24.27 2.92
CA PHE A 420 -26.96 25.49 2.89
C PHE A 420 -27.68 26.65 2.20
N GLN A 421 -28.32 26.39 1.04
CA GLN A 421 -29.13 27.42 0.38
C GLN A 421 -30.32 27.85 1.21
N ALA A 422 -30.98 26.94 1.93
CA ALA A 422 -32.11 27.25 2.79
C ALA A 422 -31.68 28.11 3.96
N PHE A 423 -30.55 27.84 4.58
CA PHE A 423 -30.01 28.63 5.69
C PHE A 423 -29.55 30.02 5.25
N ARG A 424 -28.87 30.11 4.12
CA ARG A 424 -28.47 31.38 3.54
C ARG A 424 -29.66 32.29 3.27
N ARG A 425 -30.80 31.76 2.80
CA ARG A 425 -32.05 32.48 2.60
C ARG A 425 -32.69 32.93 3.95
N ALA A 426 -32.47 32.16 5.01
CA ALA A 426 -32.94 32.47 6.35
C ALA A 426 -32.01 33.45 7.10
N GLY A 427 -30.93 33.93 6.48
CA GLY A 427 -29.96 34.83 7.09
C GLY A 427 -28.99 34.16 8.06
N ILE A 428 -28.90 32.82 8.05
CA ILE A 428 -27.95 32.06 8.86
C ILE A 428 -26.58 31.98 8.14
N PRO A 429 -25.49 32.39 8.79
CA PRO A 429 -24.15 32.43 8.23
C PRO A 429 -23.50 31.02 8.21
N ALA A 430 -24.12 30.06 7.55
CA ALA A 430 -23.52 28.73 7.35
C ALA A 430 -22.38 28.79 6.33
N GLN A 431 -21.33 28.01 6.56
CA GLN A 431 -20.19 27.83 5.65
C GLN A 431 -20.22 26.43 5.02
N GLU A 432 -19.96 26.38 3.73
CA GLU A 432 -19.91 25.12 2.99
C GLU A 432 -18.51 24.50 3.10
N TYR A 433 -18.43 23.28 3.62
CA TYR A 433 -17.21 22.49 3.62
C TYR A 433 -17.22 21.57 2.41
N THR A 434 -16.21 21.70 1.56
CA THR A 434 -15.99 20.80 0.42
C THR A 434 -14.69 20.06 0.66
N PRO A 435 -14.73 18.72 0.85
CA PRO A 435 -13.52 17.95 0.88
C PRO A 435 -12.77 18.11 -0.46
N HIS A 436 -11.56 18.63 -0.46
CA HIS A 436 -10.75 18.75 -1.66
C HIS A 436 -10.26 17.38 -2.09
N ARG A 437 -10.12 17.14 -3.39
CA ARG A 437 -9.56 15.91 -3.94
C ARG A 437 -8.13 15.59 -3.44
N GLY A 438 -7.44 16.57 -2.85
CA GLY A 438 -6.12 16.43 -2.24
C GLY A 438 -6.13 16.16 -0.73
N THR A 439 -7.27 16.30 -0.03
CA THR A 439 -7.35 16.05 1.44
C THR A 439 -7.58 14.58 1.80
N GLY A 440 -7.52 13.67 0.82
CA GLY A 440 -7.55 12.23 1.07
C GLY A 440 -8.87 11.68 1.62
N ASP A 441 -8.85 10.42 1.95
CA ASP A 441 -9.88 9.63 2.60
C ASP A 441 -10.18 10.12 4.03
N LYS A 442 -11.32 9.71 4.60
CA LYS A 442 -11.74 9.96 5.99
C LYS A 442 -10.64 9.66 7.02
N VAL A 443 -9.87 8.59 6.78
CA VAL A 443 -8.69 8.21 7.59
C VAL A 443 -7.64 9.31 7.58
N MET A 444 -7.31 9.88 6.43
CA MET A 444 -6.34 10.98 6.32
C MET A 444 -6.85 12.25 7.02
N ARG A 445 -8.15 12.55 6.88
CA ARG A 445 -8.77 13.71 7.54
C ARG A 445 -8.75 13.58 9.05
N LEU A 446 -9.06 12.40 9.61
CA LEU A 446 -8.95 12.19 11.05
C LEU A 446 -7.49 12.23 11.53
N ASN A 447 -6.57 11.69 10.74
CA ASN A 447 -5.13 11.80 11.05
C ASN A 447 -4.65 13.26 11.05
N SER A 448 -5.18 14.12 10.17
CA SER A 448 -4.79 15.54 10.12
C SER A 448 -5.17 16.35 11.37
N VAL A 449 -6.04 15.81 12.23
CA VAL A 449 -6.43 16.42 13.51
C VAL A 449 -6.00 15.59 14.72
N SER A 450 -5.30 14.46 14.50
CA SER A 450 -4.91 13.54 15.59
C SER A 450 -3.91 14.14 16.56
N ASP A 451 -3.07 15.04 16.10
CA ASP A 451 -2.10 15.80 16.89
C ASP A 451 -2.77 16.69 17.95
N MET A 452 -3.94 17.25 17.66
CA MET A 452 -4.72 18.02 18.63
C MET A 452 -5.21 17.15 19.79
N PHE A 453 -5.60 15.90 19.51
CA PHE A 453 -5.94 14.95 20.56
C PHE A 453 -4.70 14.55 21.37
N ALA A 454 -3.60 14.20 20.67
CA ALA A 454 -2.35 13.81 21.31
C ALA A 454 -1.75 14.93 22.18
N SER A 455 -1.98 16.19 21.82
CA SER A 455 -1.57 17.38 22.59
C SER A 455 -2.53 17.75 23.72
N GLY A 456 -3.61 16.97 23.95
CA GLY A 456 -4.55 17.20 25.04
C GLY A 456 -5.47 18.42 24.87
N LEU A 457 -5.67 18.86 23.61
CA LEU A 457 -6.49 20.06 23.33
C LEU A 457 -7.99 19.75 23.21
N VAL A 458 -8.38 18.49 23.06
CA VAL A 458 -9.76 18.07 22.78
C VAL A 458 -10.39 17.48 24.02
N TRP A 459 -11.50 18.10 24.46
CA TRP A 459 -12.19 17.82 25.70
C TRP A 459 -13.60 17.29 25.46
N TYR A 460 -14.14 16.50 26.39
CA TYR A 460 -15.53 16.04 26.40
C TYR A 460 -16.12 16.00 27.80
N PRO A 461 -17.44 16.27 27.97
CA PRO A 461 -18.09 16.21 29.27
C PRO A 461 -18.32 14.75 29.67
N VAL A 462 -17.79 14.35 30.84
CA VAL A 462 -17.92 12.99 31.39
C VAL A 462 -19.36 12.70 31.82
N GLY A 463 -19.80 11.45 31.67
CA GLY A 463 -21.12 11.00 32.11
C GLY A 463 -22.29 11.44 31.23
N ARG A 464 -22.04 12.11 30.12
CA ARG A 464 -23.05 12.44 29.12
C ARG A 464 -23.06 11.36 28.02
N ARG A 465 -24.16 10.61 27.91
CA ARG A 465 -24.28 9.50 26.94
C ARG A 465 -23.97 9.92 25.50
N TRP A 466 -24.47 11.08 25.09
CA TRP A 466 -24.24 11.59 23.72
C TRP A 466 -22.76 11.95 23.48
N ALA A 467 -22.02 12.37 24.51
CA ALA A 467 -20.58 12.65 24.37
C ALA A 467 -19.77 11.35 24.31
N GLU A 468 -20.12 10.35 25.13
CA GLU A 468 -19.49 9.04 25.07
C GLU A 468 -19.68 8.36 23.70
N GLU A 469 -20.84 8.58 23.05
CA GLU A 469 -21.11 8.06 21.71
C GLU A 469 -20.15 8.67 20.67
N VAL A 470 -19.84 9.97 20.76
CA VAL A 470 -18.83 10.63 19.90
C VAL A 470 -17.44 10.06 20.17
N VAL A 471 -17.05 9.97 21.45
CA VAL A 471 -15.75 9.41 21.85
C VAL A 471 -15.59 7.97 21.37
N ASP A 472 -16.61 7.14 21.55
CA ASP A 472 -16.59 5.73 21.13
C ASP A 472 -16.44 5.60 19.61
N GLU A 473 -17.20 6.40 18.83
CA GLU A 473 -17.15 6.33 17.36
C GLU A 473 -15.81 6.87 16.82
N VAL A 474 -15.32 7.99 17.35
CA VAL A 474 -14.02 8.56 16.94
C VAL A 474 -12.85 7.63 17.31
N CYS A 475 -12.89 7.06 18.52
CA CYS A 475 -11.86 6.10 18.94
C CYS A 475 -11.98 4.74 18.23
N GLY A 476 -13.17 4.34 17.83
CA GLY A 476 -13.40 3.06 17.13
C GLY A 476 -13.16 3.12 15.63
N PHE A 477 -13.04 4.32 15.05
CA PHE A 477 -12.78 4.48 13.62
C PHE A 477 -11.36 4.04 13.25
N PRO A 478 -11.14 3.30 12.12
CA PRO A 478 -12.11 2.95 11.08
C PRO A 478 -12.82 1.61 11.27
N ALA A 479 -12.74 0.97 12.43
CA ALA A 479 -13.31 -0.36 12.67
C ALA A 479 -14.82 -0.37 12.93
N MET A 480 -15.39 0.78 13.33
CA MET A 480 -16.82 0.91 13.61
C MET A 480 -17.66 0.98 12.32
N PRO A 481 -18.90 0.47 12.36
CA PRO A 481 -19.78 0.43 11.17
C PRO A 481 -20.31 1.82 10.75
N ASN A 482 -20.28 2.82 11.62
CA ASN A 482 -20.71 4.20 11.37
C ASN A 482 -19.54 5.14 11.60
N ASP A 483 -19.50 6.22 10.82
CA ASP A 483 -18.45 7.23 10.84
C ASP A 483 -19.00 8.67 10.68
N ASP A 484 -20.29 8.86 10.88
CA ASP A 484 -20.97 10.14 10.69
C ASP A 484 -20.53 11.18 11.74
N LEU A 485 -20.37 10.73 13.01
CA LEU A 485 -19.85 11.59 14.10
C LEU A 485 -18.36 11.89 13.91
N VAL A 486 -17.60 10.99 13.28
CA VAL A 486 -16.20 11.23 12.94
C VAL A 486 -16.09 12.37 11.94
N ASP A 487 -16.86 12.34 10.83
CA ASP A 487 -16.83 13.39 9.82
C ASP A 487 -17.23 14.75 10.40
N SER A 488 -18.30 14.80 11.21
CA SER A 488 -18.72 16.01 11.89
C SER A 488 -17.65 16.55 12.87
N THR A 489 -17.02 15.68 13.65
CA THR A 489 -15.92 16.03 14.57
C THR A 489 -14.72 16.60 13.80
N VAL A 490 -14.29 15.93 12.75
CA VAL A 490 -13.13 16.38 11.94
C VAL A 490 -13.38 17.75 11.35
N MET A 491 -14.57 18.02 10.81
CA MET A 491 -14.90 19.33 10.26
C MET A 491 -14.79 20.46 11.31
N ALA A 492 -15.26 20.20 12.53
CA ALA A 492 -15.16 21.18 13.62
C ALA A 492 -13.70 21.42 14.04
N LEU A 493 -12.91 20.35 14.18
CA LEU A 493 -11.50 20.45 14.59
C LEU A 493 -10.64 21.10 13.50
N MET A 494 -10.88 20.79 12.22
CA MET A 494 -10.21 21.49 11.12
C MET A 494 -10.56 22.98 11.10
N ARG A 495 -11.79 23.36 11.45
CA ARG A 495 -12.18 24.76 11.59
C ARG A 495 -11.48 25.42 12.78
N PHE A 496 -11.34 24.71 13.89
CA PHE A 496 -10.59 25.18 15.06
C PHE A 496 -9.13 25.45 14.67
N ARG A 497 -8.47 24.53 13.98
CA ARG A 497 -7.10 24.69 13.49
C ARG A 497 -6.96 25.87 12.53
N SER A 498 -7.79 25.93 11.49
CA SER A 498 -7.74 27.01 10.48
C SER A 498 -8.20 28.37 10.99
N GLY A 499 -8.78 28.41 12.17
CA GLY A 499 -9.24 29.65 12.84
C GLY A 499 -8.12 30.47 13.48
N GLY A 500 -6.89 29.97 13.51
CA GLY A 500 -5.76 30.64 14.13
C GLY A 500 -5.80 30.61 15.67
N PHE A 501 -6.54 29.66 16.27
CA PHE A 501 -6.62 29.52 17.72
C PHE A 501 -5.41 28.78 18.30
N ILE A 502 -4.75 27.95 17.50
CA ILE A 502 -3.61 27.12 17.90
C ILE A 502 -2.47 27.24 16.89
N GLU A 503 -1.25 27.29 17.40
CA GLU A 503 -0.02 27.04 16.63
C GLU A 503 0.59 25.75 17.15
N LEU A 504 0.56 24.68 16.36
CA LEU A 504 1.25 23.44 16.69
C LEU A 504 2.69 23.47 16.13
N PRO A 505 3.64 22.73 16.73
CA PRO A 505 5.03 22.70 16.26
C PRO A 505 5.16 22.36 14.78
N ASP A 506 4.25 21.53 14.24
CA ASP A 506 4.24 21.12 12.84
C ASP A 506 3.72 22.23 11.91
N ASP A 507 2.93 23.18 12.39
CA ASP A 507 2.40 24.31 11.60
C ASP A 507 3.50 25.34 11.28
N ARG A 508 4.60 25.38 12.05
CA ARG A 508 5.73 26.32 11.86
C ARG A 508 6.61 26.02 10.65
N TRP A 509 6.48 24.84 10.05
CA TRP A 509 7.27 24.44 8.88
C TRP A 509 6.61 24.81 7.56
N GLU A 510 5.32 25.15 7.56
CA GLU A 510 4.59 25.57 6.36
C GLU A 510 4.72 27.08 6.06
N ASP A 511 5.02 27.91 7.08
CA ASP A 511 5.13 29.38 6.93
C ASP A 511 6.54 29.88 6.55
N GLU A 512 7.58 29.03 6.51
CA GLU A 512 8.94 29.43 6.10
C GLU A 512 9.19 29.39 4.58
N ASP A 513 8.24 28.95 3.76
CA ASP A 513 8.27 29.10 2.30
C ASP A 513 7.52 30.38 1.87
N ASP A 514 7.97 31.54 2.32
CA ASP A 514 7.62 32.84 1.73
C ASP A 514 8.09 32.87 0.27
N PHE A 515 7.17 32.53 -0.62
CA PHE A 515 7.31 32.76 -2.06
C PHE A 515 7.38 34.28 -2.29
N GLU A 516 8.57 34.85 -2.37
CA GLU A 516 8.73 36.14 -3.01
C GLU A 516 8.27 36.02 -4.48
N PRO A 517 7.25 36.75 -4.90
CA PRO A 517 6.81 36.72 -6.28
C PRO A 517 7.91 37.35 -7.15
N VAL A 518 8.59 36.53 -7.94
CA VAL A 518 9.48 37.01 -9.01
C VAL A 518 8.63 37.85 -9.96
N ARG A 519 8.77 39.18 -9.89
CA ARG A 519 8.22 40.08 -10.88
C ARG A 519 8.90 39.81 -12.23
N ALA A 520 8.16 39.18 -13.13
CA ALA A 520 8.57 39.10 -14.53
C ALA A 520 8.71 40.53 -15.09
N ALA A 521 9.94 40.96 -15.34
CA ALA A 521 10.20 42.14 -16.13
C ALA A 521 9.89 41.79 -17.59
N TYR A 522 8.86 42.40 -18.15
CA TYR A 522 8.64 42.45 -19.60
C TYR A 522 9.63 43.45 -20.22
N TYR A 523 10.45 42.97 -21.13
CA TYR A 523 10.97 43.69 -22.26
C TYR A 523 10.74 42.84 -23.51
#